data_5c02db621c61d3dedcef154be7472000
#
_entry.id   5c02db621c61d3dedcef154be7472000
#
_cell.length_a   1.000
_cell.length_b   1.000
_cell.length_c   1.000
_cell.angle_alpha   90.00
_cell.angle_beta   90.00
_cell.angle_gamma   90.00
#
_symmetry.space_group_name_H-M   'P 1'
#
loop_
_entity.id
_entity.type
_entity.pdbx_description
1 polymer ?
#
loop_
_entity_poly.entity_id
_entity_poly.type
_entity_poly.pdbx_seq_one_letter_code
_entity_poly.pdbx_strand_id
1 'polypeptide(L)'
;MAKSILYLGDTELKTAASYLAGIMTFYDIGFDYLPSGRSFSSSLLDNDYQAFIISDYPAKNFSTDHLNSLGEKVRAGTGLLMLGGWESFTGPNCEYNDTILKEVLPVIMKPADDRINCPQPCLVEKIAEHKIIGSLPFDQSPPTIGGFNQFKAKPEASTILTARRFDVSRKQKEFSFTPFEKPDPLLVVASFGKGRVVAFASDVAPHWVGGLVDWGDSRVEAQAPAAEAVEVGNWYAELFANMVKWTAGGL
;
A
#
# COMPACT_ATOMS: atom_id res chain seq x y z
N MET A 1 19.86 -2.78 14.04
CA MET A 1 19.66 -1.82 12.96
C MET A 1 18.95 -0.59 13.51
N ALA A 2 19.27 0.62 13.02
CA ALA A 2 18.48 1.80 13.34
C ALA A 2 17.07 1.60 12.76
N LYS A 3 16.03 1.91 13.54
CA LYS A 3 14.65 1.79 13.09
C LYS A 3 14.32 3.03 12.26
N SER A 4 14.13 2.83 10.97
CA SER A 4 13.94 3.92 10.00
C SER A 4 12.48 4.13 9.60
N ILE A 5 11.61 3.16 9.88
CA ILE A 5 10.21 3.13 9.48
C ILE A 5 9.32 3.04 10.71
N LEU A 6 8.22 3.79 10.72
CA LEU A 6 7.11 3.55 11.61
C LEU A 6 5.99 2.85 10.82
N TYR A 7 5.75 1.58 11.11
CA TYR A 7 4.70 0.77 10.49
C TYR A 7 3.47 0.71 11.38
N LEU A 8 2.33 1.17 10.89
CA LEU A 8 1.04 1.24 11.57
C LEU A 8 0.03 0.34 10.86
N GLY A 9 -0.53 -0.66 11.58
CA GLY A 9 -1.70 -1.36 11.07
C GLY A 9 -1.59 -2.86 10.89
N ASP A 10 -2.39 -3.37 9.97
CA ASP A 10 -2.51 -4.78 9.56
C ASP A 10 -2.72 -5.75 10.74
N THR A 11 -3.64 -5.36 11.63
CA THR A 11 -4.06 -6.12 12.81
C THR A 11 -2.90 -6.33 13.80
N GLU A 12 -2.08 -7.36 13.63
CA GLU A 12 -0.93 -7.68 14.48
C GLU A 12 0.12 -8.56 13.75
N LEU A 13 1.36 -8.63 14.30
CA LEU A 13 2.48 -9.37 13.70
C LEU A 13 2.26 -10.87 13.54
N LYS A 14 1.29 -11.45 14.22
CA LYS A 14 0.91 -12.86 14.07
C LYS A 14 -0.17 -13.09 13.02
N THR A 15 -0.60 -12.05 12.33
CA THR A 15 -1.63 -12.09 11.29
C THR A 15 -1.19 -11.30 10.05
N ALA A 16 -2.00 -10.40 9.52
CA ALA A 16 -1.75 -9.67 8.28
C ALA A 16 -0.45 -8.87 8.29
N ALA A 17 -0.07 -8.26 9.43
CA ALA A 17 1.17 -7.50 9.53
C ALA A 17 2.45 -8.33 9.33
N SER A 18 2.39 -9.67 9.42
CA SER A 18 3.54 -10.56 9.17
C SER A 18 4.12 -10.40 7.76
N TYR A 19 3.27 -10.10 6.77
CA TYR A 19 3.70 -9.97 5.38
C TYR A 19 4.66 -8.81 5.18
N LEU A 20 4.25 -7.58 5.47
CA LEU A 20 5.11 -6.42 5.29
C LEU A 20 6.28 -6.41 6.28
N ALA A 21 6.05 -6.81 7.53
CA ALA A 21 7.10 -6.93 8.53
C ALA A 21 8.18 -7.94 8.13
N GLY A 22 7.76 -9.10 7.62
CA GLY A 22 8.66 -10.13 7.08
C GLY A 22 9.47 -9.59 5.90
N ILE A 23 8.81 -8.96 4.92
CA ILE A 23 9.49 -8.34 3.77
C ILE A 23 10.51 -7.30 4.22
N MET A 24 10.14 -6.38 5.12
CA MET A 24 11.07 -5.37 5.62
C MET A 24 12.28 -6.02 6.29
N THR A 25 12.06 -7.06 7.10
CA THR A 25 13.14 -7.81 7.74
C THR A 25 14.05 -8.51 6.73
N PHE A 26 13.48 -9.17 5.72
CA PHE A 26 14.25 -9.86 4.66
C PHE A 26 15.16 -8.89 3.88
N TYR A 27 14.72 -7.64 3.68
CA TYR A 27 15.50 -6.60 2.99
C TYR A 27 16.29 -5.67 3.93
N ASP A 28 16.51 -6.07 5.19
CA ASP A 28 17.27 -5.31 6.20
C ASP A 28 16.70 -3.90 6.49
N ILE A 29 15.39 -3.71 6.37
CA ILE A 29 14.70 -2.46 6.69
C ILE A 29 14.24 -2.50 8.14
N GLY A 30 14.84 -1.69 9.00
CA GLY A 30 14.45 -1.59 10.41
C GLY A 30 13.16 -0.79 10.61
N PHE A 31 12.27 -1.25 11.49
CA PHE A 31 10.99 -0.59 11.76
C PHE A 31 10.57 -0.69 13.24
N ASP A 32 9.76 0.28 13.68
CA ASP A 32 8.87 0.17 14.83
C ASP A 32 7.47 -0.18 14.35
N TYR A 33 6.72 -0.93 15.17
CA TYR A 33 5.39 -1.41 14.79
C TYR A 33 4.33 -1.02 15.81
N LEU A 34 3.17 -0.56 15.31
CA LEU A 34 1.96 -0.29 16.10
C LEU A 34 0.75 -1.00 15.47
N PRO A 35 0.13 -1.97 16.17
CA PRO A 35 -1.01 -2.71 15.64
C PRO A 35 -2.29 -1.87 15.54
N SER A 36 -3.22 -2.24 14.63
CA SER A 36 -4.49 -1.54 14.38
C SER A 36 -5.36 -1.34 15.61
N GLY A 37 -5.27 -2.23 16.59
CA GLY A 37 -6.06 -2.15 17.84
C GLY A 37 -5.50 -1.17 18.89
N ARG A 38 -4.41 -0.46 18.60
CA ARG A 38 -3.75 0.48 19.53
C ARG A 38 -3.88 1.91 19.06
N SER A 39 -4.23 2.81 19.98
CA SER A 39 -4.21 4.25 19.71
C SER A 39 -2.80 4.76 19.49
N PHE A 40 -2.66 5.72 18.58
CA PHE A 40 -1.40 6.42 18.31
C PHE A 40 -0.96 7.25 19.53
N SER A 41 0.35 7.33 19.75
CA SER A 41 0.94 8.16 20.82
C SER A 41 1.86 9.20 20.23
N SER A 42 1.79 10.45 20.75
CA SER A 42 2.68 11.54 20.35
C SER A 42 4.16 11.20 20.49
N SER A 43 4.52 10.35 21.47
CA SER A 43 5.90 9.90 21.69
C SER A 43 6.51 9.16 20.48
N LEU A 44 5.69 8.59 19.61
CA LEU A 44 6.17 8.00 18.36
C LEU A 44 6.70 9.06 17.39
N LEU A 45 6.18 10.28 17.46
CA LEU A 45 6.65 11.39 16.62
C LEU A 45 7.96 12.03 17.13
N ASP A 46 8.42 11.68 18.33
CA ASP A 46 9.71 12.15 18.86
C ASP A 46 10.90 11.43 18.19
N ASN A 47 10.64 10.30 17.52
CA ASN A 47 11.68 9.57 16.78
C ASN A 47 11.87 10.12 15.36
N ASP A 48 13.09 10.01 14.86
CA ASP A 48 13.47 10.40 13.49
C ASP A 48 13.22 9.26 12.49
N TYR A 49 11.95 9.01 12.17
CA TYR A 49 11.60 8.07 11.11
C TYR A 49 11.83 8.66 9.72
N GLN A 50 12.32 7.85 8.80
CA GLN A 50 12.47 8.20 7.38
C GLN A 50 11.14 8.12 6.64
N ALA A 51 10.26 7.21 7.07
CA ALA A 51 8.91 7.11 6.53
C ALA A 51 7.89 6.58 7.55
N PHE A 52 6.64 6.97 7.34
CA PHE A 52 5.46 6.39 7.95
C PHE A 52 4.77 5.46 6.94
N ILE A 53 4.36 4.29 7.41
CA ILE A 53 3.52 3.36 6.65
C ILE A 53 2.20 3.20 7.38
N ILE A 54 1.10 3.43 6.68
CA ILE A 54 -0.26 3.23 7.17
C ILE A 54 -0.88 2.13 6.30
N SER A 55 -1.25 1.00 6.90
CA SER A 55 -1.87 -0.14 6.25
C SER A 55 -2.92 -0.72 7.18
N ASP A 56 -4.19 -0.63 6.83
CA ASP A 56 -5.31 -1.04 7.70
C ASP A 56 -5.18 -0.56 9.16
N TYR A 57 -4.87 0.73 9.31
CA TYR A 57 -4.82 1.43 10.60
C TYR A 57 -5.85 2.56 10.61
N PRO A 58 -6.97 2.43 11.35
CA PRO A 58 -8.09 3.34 11.22
C PRO A 58 -7.77 4.76 11.70
N ALA A 59 -8.27 5.77 10.98
CA ALA A 59 -8.02 7.19 11.28
C ALA A 59 -8.46 7.59 12.70
N LYS A 60 -9.50 6.94 13.26
CA LYS A 60 -9.97 7.17 14.64
C LYS A 60 -8.93 6.88 15.73
N ASN A 61 -7.88 6.14 15.43
CA ASN A 61 -6.79 5.87 16.36
C ASN A 61 -5.82 7.05 16.52
N PHE A 62 -5.91 8.03 15.62
CA PHE A 62 -5.21 9.31 15.74
C PHE A 62 -6.11 10.39 16.34
N SER A 63 -5.51 11.34 17.05
CA SER A 63 -6.13 12.65 17.22
C SER A 63 -5.89 13.53 16.00
N THR A 64 -6.66 14.61 15.87
CA THR A 64 -6.42 15.63 14.83
C THR A 64 -4.99 16.18 14.90
N ASP A 65 -4.48 16.42 16.12
CA ASP A 65 -3.12 16.94 16.32
C ASP A 65 -2.05 15.94 15.89
N HIS A 66 -2.27 14.63 16.10
CA HIS A 66 -1.37 13.59 15.61
C HIS A 66 -1.26 13.62 14.09
N LEU A 67 -2.39 13.68 13.37
CA LEU A 67 -2.41 13.72 11.91
C LEU A 67 -1.83 15.01 11.35
N ASN A 68 -2.08 16.17 12.00
CA ASN A 68 -1.46 17.44 11.62
C ASN A 68 0.07 17.36 11.78
N SER A 69 0.56 16.86 12.92
CA SER A 69 1.99 16.71 13.18
C SER A 69 2.65 15.73 12.19
N LEU A 70 1.98 14.62 11.86
CA LEU A 70 2.44 13.69 10.83
C LEU A 70 2.54 14.39 9.47
N GLY A 71 1.51 15.15 9.08
CA GLY A 71 1.51 15.94 7.84
C GLY A 71 2.67 16.95 7.77
N GLU A 72 2.97 17.64 8.88
CA GLU A 72 4.11 18.57 8.94
C GLU A 72 5.46 17.83 8.85
N LYS A 73 5.62 16.66 9.47
CA LYS A 73 6.83 15.84 9.28
C LYS A 73 6.98 15.39 7.83
N VAL A 74 5.90 15.01 7.16
CA VAL A 74 5.94 14.70 5.73
C VAL A 74 6.34 15.90 4.91
N ARG A 75 5.76 17.08 5.19
CA ARG A 75 6.16 18.35 4.54
C ARG A 75 7.63 18.66 4.72
N ALA A 76 8.20 18.32 5.89
CA ALA A 76 9.61 18.56 6.22
C ALA A 76 10.57 17.54 5.56
N GLY A 77 10.09 16.37 5.10
CA GLY A 77 10.92 15.40 4.35
C GLY A 77 10.71 13.93 4.72
N THR A 78 9.98 13.62 5.79
CA THR A 78 9.60 12.22 6.09
C THR A 78 8.69 11.68 4.99
N GLY A 79 8.88 10.43 4.57
CA GLY A 79 8.00 9.80 3.59
C GLY A 79 6.67 9.34 4.18
N LEU A 80 5.65 9.18 3.32
CA LEU A 80 4.38 8.56 3.69
C LEU A 80 3.95 7.54 2.65
N LEU A 81 3.73 6.30 3.06
CA LEU A 81 3.13 5.24 2.27
C LEU A 81 1.79 4.87 2.90
N MET A 82 0.70 4.97 2.14
CA MET A 82 -0.58 4.37 2.51
C MET A 82 -0.87 3.19 1.60
N LEU A 83 -1.05 2.01 2.21
CA LEU A 83 -1.50 0.79 1.56
C LEU A 83 -3.01 0.66 1.74
N GLY A 84 -3.68 0.10 0.76
CA GLY A 84 -5.11 -0.14 0.78
C GLY A 84 -5.51 -1.26 1.74
N GLY A 85 -6.79 -1.36 1.96
CA GLY A 85 -7.40 -2.32 2.84
C GLY A 85 -8.74 -1.82 3.37
N TRP A 86 -9.27 -2.51 4.36
CA TRP A 86 -10.60 -2.21 4.91
C TRP A 86 -10.60 -0.98 5.84
N GLU A 87 -9.47 -0.65 6.44
CA GLU A 87 -9.28 0.46 7.36
C GLU A 87 -8.28 1.50 6.83
N SER A 88 -8.18 1.61 5.49
CA SER A 88 -7.38 2.60 4.77
C SER A 88 -8.25 3.49 3.89
N PHE A 89 -7.76 4.66 3.49
CA PHE A 89 -8.44 5.65 2.63
C PHE A 89 -9.85 6.01 3.13
N THR A 90 -10.94 5.60 2.44
CA THR A 90 -12.33 5.94 2.78
C THR A 90 -13.18 4.66 2.88
N GLY A 91 -12.97 3.87 3.90
CA GLY A 91 -13.80 2.72 4.20
C GLY A 91 -14.68 2.97 5.45
N PRO A 92 -15.48 2.01 5.87
CA PRO A 92 -16.45 2.18 6.95
C PRO A 92 -15.89 2.55 8.33
N ASN A 93 -14.59 2.55 8.54
CA ASN A 93 -13.94 2.87 9.81
C ASN A 93 -12.67 3.68 9.67
N CYS A 94 -12.33 4.14 8.47
CA CYS A 94 -11.04 4.79 8.21
C CYS A 94 -11.12 6.30 8.04
N GLU A 95 -12.07 6.84 7.31
CA GLU A 95 -12.42 8.26 7.21
C GLU A 95 -11.22 9.22 7.00
N TYR A 96 -10.14 8.77 6.31
CA TYR A 96 -8.98 9.62 6.05
C TYR A 96 -9.30 10.78 5.10
N ASN A 97 -10.38 10.66 4.31
CA ASN A 97 -10.91 11.74 3.46
C ASN A 97 -11.37 12.97 4.27
N ASP A 98 -11.65 12.83 5.56
CA ASP A 98 -12.02 13.94 6.45
C ASP A 98 -10.86 14.45 7.30
N THR A 99 -9.63 14.01 7.02
CA THR A 99 -8.43 14.39 7.74
C THR A 99 -7.48 15.23 6.88
N ILE A 100 -6.41 15.77 7.48
CA ILE A 100 -5.34 16.47 6.75
C ILE A 100 -4.66 15.55 5.71
N LEU A 101 -4.71 14.23 5.88
CA LEU A 101 -4.07 13.31 4.95
C LEU A 101 -4.69 13.34 3.54
N LYS A 102 -5.91 13.87 3.36
CA LYS A 102 -6.46 14.15 2.03
C LYS A 102 -5.62 15.15 1.23
N GLU A 103 -4.96 16.08 1.93
CA GLU A 103 -4.07 17.06 1.28
C GLU A 103 -2.68 16.46 1.03
N VAL A 104 -2.22 15.57 1.93
CA VAL A 104 -0.88 14.97 1.89
C VAL A 104 -0.78 13.86 0.83
N LEU A 105 -1.76 12.97 0.77
CA LEU A 105 -1.76 11.81 -0.12
C LEU A 105 -1.86 12.23 -1.60
N PRO A 106 -1.27 11.46 -2.53
CA PRO A 106 -1.22 11.78 -3.96
C PRO A 106 -2.55 11.51 -4.69
N VAL A 107 -3.63 11.29 -3.95
CA VAL A 107 -4.92 10.84 -4.48
C VAL A 107 -6.09 11.68 -3.95
N ILE A 108 -7.15 11.73 -4.76
CA ILE A 108 -8.46 12.28 -4.38
C ILE A 108 -9.30 11.09 -3.92
N MET A 109 -9.47 10.97 -2.61
CA MET A 109 -10.28 9.93 -1.98
C MET A 109 -11.77 10.14 -2.26
N LYS A 110 -12.55 9.06 -2.24
CA LYS A 110 -14.01 9.13 -2.38
C LYS A 110 -14.65 9.72 -1.12
N PRO A 111 -15.83 10.33 -1.24
CA PRO A 111 -16.57 10.83 -0.08
C PRO A 111 -17.30 9.73 0.71
N ALA A 112 -17.33 8.50 0.20
CA ALA A 112 -18.02 7.35 0.80
C ALA A 112 -17.17 6.09 0.55
N ASP A 113 -17.64 4.93 1.04
CA ASP A 113 -16.99 3.63 0.91
C ASP A 113 -16.37 3.43 -0.48
N ASP A 114 -15.05 3.27 -0.51
CA ASP A 114 -14.25 3.20 -1.73
C ASP A 114 -13.81 1.77 -2.08
N ARG A 115 -14.20 0.78 -1.28
CA ARG A 115 -13.77 -0.61 -1.44
C ARG A 115 -14.36 -1.24 -2.69
N ILE A 116 -13.50 -1.87 -3.48
CA ILE A 116 -13.86 -2.68 -4.64
C ILE A 116 -13.33 -4.09 -4.44
N ASN A 117 -14.23 -5.05 -4.29
CA ASN A 117 -13.88 -6.47 -4.36
C ASN A 117 -13.99 -6.93 -5.81
N CYS A 118 -12.98 -7.64 -6.29
CA CYS A 118 -12.91 -8.16 -7.65
C CYS A 118 -13.20 -9.66 -7.65
N PRO A 119 -14.45 -10.09 -7.94
CA PRO A 119 -14.78 -11.52 -8.02
C PRO A 119 -14.16 -12.19 -9.26
N GLN A 120 -13.72 -11.39 -10.24
CA GLN A 120 -12.92 -11.82 -11.39
C GLN A 120 -11.48 -11.32 -11.21
N PRO A 121 -10.51 -11.92 -11.91
CA PRO A 121 -9.15 -11.40 -11.93
C PRO A 121 -9.13 -9.90 -12.29
N CYS A 122 -8.39 -9.12 -11.52
CA CYS A 122 -8.13 -7.70 -11.78
C CYS A 122 -6.65 -7.57 -12.13
N LEU A 123 -6.35 -7.25 -13.39
CA LEU A 123 -4.99 -7.26 -13.91
C LEU A 123 -4.25 -5.98 -13.47
N VAL A 124 -3.01 -6.14 -13.04
CA VAL A 124 -2.13 -5.01 -12.74
C VAL A 124 -1.36 -4.62 -14.01
N GLU A 125 -1.58 -3.40 -14.47
CA GLU A 125 -0.94 -2.89 -15.68
C GLU A 125 0.06 -1.79 -15.34
N LYS A 126 1.29 -1.89 -15.87
CA LYS A 126 2.28 -0.82 -15.84
C LYS A 126 1.92 0.23 -16.88
N ILE A 127 1.87 1.51 -16.48
CA ILE A 127 1.57 2.62 -17.38
C ILE A 127 2.66 3.69 -17.43
N ALA A 128 3.62 3.64 -16.51
CA ALA A 128 4.77 4.55 -16.50
C ALA A 128 6.00 3.85 -15.88
N GLU A 129 7.19 4.26 -16.31
CA GLU A 129 8.44 3.82 -15.68
C GLU A 129 8.68 4.55 -14.37
N HIS A 130 9.11 3.80 -13.34
CA HIS A 130 9.44 4.38 -12.05
C HIS A 130 10.42 3.49 -11.28
N LYS A 131 11.23 4.05 -10.39
CA LYS A 131 12.21 3.32 -9.59
C LYS A 131 11.59 2.23 -8.71
N ILE A 132 10.36 2.43 -8.21
CA ILE A 132 9.64 1.44 -7.39
C ILE A 132 9.45 0.13 -8.15
N ILE A 133 9.08 0.20 -9.41
CA ILE A 133 8.84 -0.99 -10.23
C ILE A 133 10.13 -1.55 -10.86
N GLY A 134 11.19 -0.71 -10.99
CA GLY A 134 12.51 -1.15 -11.44
C GLY A 134 12.48 -2.05 -12.67
N SER A 135 13.08 -3.24 -12.52
CA SER A 135 13.11 -4.29 -13.56
C SER A 135 12.02 -5.35 -13.39
N LEU A 136 11.03 -5.12 -12.53
CA LEU A 136 9.94 -6.07 -12.30
C LEU A 136 9.13 -6.31 -13.58
N PRO A 137 8.81 -7.59 -13.92
CA PRO A 137 8.35 -7.97 -15.25
C PRO A 137 6.84 -7.77 -15.46
N PHE A 138 6.32 -6.56 -15.15
CA PHE A 138 4.89 -6.25 -15.32
C PHE A 138 4.39 -6.44 -16.75
N ASP A 139 5.24 -6.17 -17.76
CA ASP A 139 4.86 -6.30 -19.17
C ASP A 139 4.84 -7.76 -19.65
N GLN A 140 5.68 -8.62 -19.08
CA GLN A 140 5.82 -10.03 -19.48
C GLN A 140 4.97 -10.97 -18.63
N SER A 141 4.79 -10.64 -17.37
CA SER A 141 4.07 -11.46 -16.39
C SER A 141 3.24 -10.60 -15.44
N PRO A 142 2.23 -9.87 -15.94
CA PRO A 142 1.44 -8.99 -15.09
C PRO A 142 0.68 -9.78 -14.02
N PRO A 143 0.76 -9.38 -12.74
CA PRO A 143 0.03 -10.05 -11.67
C PRO A 143 -1.45 -9.64 -11.64
N THR A 144 -2.23 -10.33 -10.81
CA THR A 144 -3.63 -10.00 -10.53
C THR A 144 -3.84 -9.71 -9.06
N ILE A 145 -4.81 -8.84 -8.76
CA ILE A 145 -5.25 -8.52 -7.38
C ILE A 145 -6.71 -8.90 -7.18
N GLY A 146 -7.13 -9.09 -5.93
CA GLY A 146 -8.50 -9.46 -5.54
C GLY A 146 -9.36 -8.29 -5.07
N GLY A 147 -8.78 -7.13 -4.80
CA GLY A 147 -9.51 -5.95 -4.36
C GLY A 147 -8.64 -4.71 -4.23
N PHE A 148 -9.27 -3.54 -4.12
CA PHE A 148 -8.58 -2.27 -3.96
C PHE A 148 -9.52 -1.15 -3.48
N ASN A 149 -8.96 -0.07 -2.91
CA ASN A 149 -9.68 1.18 -2.64
C ASN A 149 -9.71 2.05 -3.90
N GLN A 150 -10.89 2.49 -4.31
CA GLN A 150 -11.07 3.29 -5.51
C GLN A 150 -10.89 4.77 -5.23
N PHE A 151 -9.92 5.39 -5.86
CA PHE A 151 -9.64 6.82 -5.80
C PHE A 151 -9.26 7.37 -7.19
N LYS A 152 -8.98 8.65 -7.29
CA LYS A 152 -8.40 9.29 -8.48
C LYS A 152 -7.02 9.83 -8.13
N ALA A 153 -6.08 9.76 -9.06
CA ALA A 153 -4.81 10.47 -8.89
C ALA A 153 -5.05 11.99 -8.91
N LYS A 154 -4.30 12.73 -8.08
CA LYS A 154 -4.26 14.20 -8.17
C LYS A 154 -3.56 14.64 -9.46
N PRO A 155 -3.85 15.84 -10.00
CA PRO A 155 -3.25 16.31 -11.25
C PRO A 155 -1.71 16.37 -11.23
N GLU A 156 -1.12 16.67 -10.08
CA GLU A 156 0.33 16.76 -9.87
C GLU A 156 0.99 15.40 -9.58
N ALA A 157 0.20 14.34 -9.40
CA ALA A 157 0.69 13.00 -9.07
C ALA A 157 0.94 12.15 -10.32
N SER A 158 1.84 11.19 -10.21
CA SER A 158 2.14 10.22 -11.25
C SER A 158 1.52 8.87 -10.90
N THR A 159 0.66 8.35 -11.77
CA THR A 159 0.17 6.98 -11.71
C THR A 159 1.18 6.06 -12.39
N ILE A 160 1.63 5.04 -11.67
CA ILE A 160 2.66 4.09 -12.13
C ILE A 160 2.03 2.77 -12.55
N LEU A 161 1.11 2.27 -11.71
CA LEU A 161 0.35 1.05 -11.96
C LEU A 161 -1.16 1.34 -11.94
N THR A 162 -1.90 0.58 -12.73
CA THR A 162 -3.37 0.60 -12.75
C THR A 162 -3.94 -0.80 -12.55
N ALA A 163 -5.17 -0.85 -12.07
CA ALA A 163 -5.98 -2.05 -11.90
C ALA A 163 -7.02 -2.14 -13.03
N ARG A 164 -6.89 -3.14 -13.90
CA ARG A 164 -7.81 -3.40 -15.01
C ARG A 164 -8.84 -4.44 -14.63
N ARG A 165 -10.09 -4.04 -14.47
CA ARG A 165 -11.22 -4.95 -14.25
C ARG A 165 -11.77 -5.46 -15.56
N PHE A 166 -12.50 -6.58 -15.50
CA PHE A 166 -13.14 -7.22 -16.66
C PHE A 166 -14.59 -7.57 -16.34
N ASP A 167 -15.46 -7.40 -17.34
CA ASP A 167 -16.73 -8.12 -17.38
C ASP A 167 -16.49 -9.53 -17.89
N VAL A 168 -17.01 -10.52 -17.17
CA VAL A 168 -16.87 -11.92 -17.55
C VAL A 168 -18.24 -12.48 -17.92
N SER A 169 -18.37 -12.98 -19.13
CA SER A 169 -19.55 -13.68 -19.58
C SER A 169 -19.24 -15.13 -19.93
N ARG A 170 -20.20 -16.01 -19.69
CA ARG A 170 -20.09 -17.45 -20.03
C ARG A 170 -21.16 -17.81 -21.03
N LYS A 171 -20.74 -18.38 -22.16
CA LYS A 171 -21.62 -19.03 -23.13
C LYS A 171 -21.24 -20.50 -23.23
N GLN A 172 -22.13 -21.38 -22.79
CA GLN A 172 -21.87 -22.84 -22.69
C GLN A 172 -20.63 -23.12 -21.82
N LYS A 173 -19.50 -23.56 -22.44
CA LYS A 173 -18.22 -23.85 -21.77
C LYS A 173 -17.14 -22.78 -22.01
N GLU A 174 -17.46 -21.76 -22.79
CA GLU A 174 -16.51 -20.68 -23.12
C GLU A 174 -16.73 -19.47 -22.25
N PHE A 175 -15.63 -18.88 -21.79
CA PHE A 175 -15.61 -17.62 -21.06
C PHE A 175 -15.08 -16.51 -21.96
N SER A 176 -15.74 -15.35 -21.91
CA SER A 176 -15.28 -14.13 -22.58
C SER A 176 -14.97 -13.08 -21.52
N PHE A 177 -13.82 -12.43 -21.65
CA PHE A 177 -13.34 -11.37 -20.77
C PHE A 177 -13.34 -10.05 -21.56
N THR A 178 -14.14 -9.08 -21.12
CA THR A 178 -14.18 -7.75 -21.73
C THR A 178 -13.58 -6.74 -20.75
N PRO A 179 -12.44 -6.12 -21.05
CA PRO A 179 -11.82 -5.16 -20.14
C PRO A 179 -12.70 -3.91 -20.00
N PHE A 180 -12.75 -3.34 -18.80
CA PHE A 180 -13.33 -2.01 -18.61
C PHE A 180 -12.50 -0.99 -19.37
N GLU A 181 -13.16 -0.01 -19.99
CA GLU A 181 -12.51 1.00 -20.82
C GLU A 181 -11.44 1.79 -20.05
N LYS A 182 -11.76 2.17 -18.80
CA LYS A 182 -10.84 2.91 -17.94
C LYS A 182 -10.39 2.05 -16.77
N PRO A 183 -9.07 1.83 -16.63
CA PRO A 183 -8.53 1.18 -15.44
C PRO A 183 -8.54 2.16 -14.27
N ASP A 184 -8.56 1.62 -13.05
CA ASP A 184 -8.45 2.39 -11.82
C ASP A 184 -6.97 2.59 -11.44
N PRO A 185 -6.54 3.76 -10.90
CA PRO A 185 -5.19 3.93 -10.38
C PRO A 185 -4.90 2.95 -9.24
N LEU A 186 -3.72 2.30 -9.26
CA LEU A 186 -3.31 1.32 -8.25
C LEU A 186 -2.09 1.79 -7.44
N LEU A 187 -1.02 2.23 -8.13
CA LEU A 187 0.17 2.81 -7.49
C LEU A 187 0.31 4.24 -7.98
N VAL A 188 0.20 5.19 -7.06
CA VAL A 188 0.29 6.62 -7.33
C VAL A 188 1.34 7.24 -6.43
N VAL A 189 2.20 8.08 -6.99
CA VAL A 189 3.29 8.75 -6.28
C VAL A 189 3.28 10.25 -6.51
N ALA A 190 3.71 11.01 -5.51
CA ALA A 190 3.97 12.44 -5.62
C ALA A 190 4.99 12.88 -4.55
N SER A 191 5.18 14.19 -4.44
CA SER A 191 5.85 14.83 -3.30
C SER A 191 4.88 15.73 -2.57
N PHE A 192 5.00 15.78 -1.24
CA PHE A 192 4.32 16.75 -0.40
C PHE A 192 5.37 17.54 0.40
N GLY A 193 5.60 18.80 0.02
CA GLY A 193 6.76 19.53 0.49
C GLY A 193 8.06 18.83 0.06
N LYS A 194 8.87 18.40 1.03
CA LYS A 194 10.10 17.63 0.79
C LYS A 194 9.90 16.11 0.89
N GLY A 195 8.77 15.65 1.42
CA GLY A 195 8.47 14.23 1.62
C GLY A 195 7.96 13.56 0.34
N ARG A 196 8.34 12.30 0.16
CA ARG A 196 7.80 11.42 -0.88
C ARG A 196 6.51 10.79 -0.37
N VAL A 197 5.47 10.81 -1.18
CA VAL A 197 4.16 10.24 -0.80
C VAL A 197 3.71 9.20 -1.81
N VAL A 198 3.23 8.08 -1.29
CA VAL A 198 2.81 6.92 -2.07
C VAL A 198 1.43 6.47 -1.61
N ALA A 199 0.55 6.20 -2.56
CA ALA A 199 -0.71 5.49 -2.35
C ALA A 199 -0.70 4.22 -3.21
N PHE A 200 -0.81 3.07 -2.56
CA PHE A 200 -1.03 1.79 -3.21
C PHE A 200 -2.44 1.31 -2.84
N ALA A 201 -3.31 1.17 -3.83
CA ALA A 201 -4.74 0.96 -3.60
C ALA A 201 -5.10 -0.42 -3.05
N SER A 202 -4.26 -1.45 -3.25
CA SER A 202 -4.52 -2.78 -2.73
C SER A 202 -3.82 -3.00 -1.39
N ASP A 203 -4.18 -4.10 -0.74
CA ASP A 203 -3.62 -4.56 0.53
C ASP A 203 -2.22 -5.18 0.33
N VAL A 204 -1.51 -5.42 1.43
CA VAL A 204 -0.29 -6.23 1.48
C VAL A 204 -0.60 -7.68 1.85
N ALA A 205 -1.67 -7.93 2.58
CA ALA A 205 -2.07 -9.29 2.99
C ALA A 205 -2.91 -10.00 1.93
N PRO A 206 -2.96 -11.36 1.91
CA PRO A 206 -3.53 -12.17 0.83
C PRO A 206 -4.98 -11.86 0.45
N HIS A 207 -5.78 -11.29 1.36
CA HIS A 207 -7.22 -11.08 1.13
C HIS A 207 -7.50 -10.24 -0.13
N TRP A 208 -6.85 -9.09 -0.28
CA TRP A 208 -7.01 -8.22 -1.45
C TRP A 208 -5.84 -8.29 -2.43
N VAL A 209 -4.65 -8.56 -1.94
CA VAL A 209 -3.50 -8.68 -2.83
C VAL A 209 -3.65 -9.85 -3.81
N GLY A 210 -4.43 -10.87 -3.45
CA GLY A 210 -4.80 -11.96 -4.36
C GLY A 210 -3.58 -12.65 -4.96
N GLY A 211 -3.60 -12.86 -6.27
CA GLY A 211 -2.51 -13.51 -7.01
C GLY A 211 -1.17 -12.76 -6.98
N LEU A 212 -1.17 -11.47 -6.64
CA LEU A 212 0.07 -10.69 -6.52
C LEU A 212 0.97 -11.24 -5.39
N VAL A 213 0.41 -11.85 -4.32
CA VAL A 213 1.23 -12.41 -3.23
C VAL A 213 2.17 -13.52 -3.70
N ASP A 214 1.75 -14.27 -4.71
CA ASP A 214 2.52 -15.39 -5.29
C ASP A 214 3.36 -14.97 -6.52
N TRP A 215 3.33 -13.68 -6.87
CA TRP A 215 3.99 -13.17 -8.06
C TRP A 215 5.51 -13.26 -7.96
N GLY A 216 6.10 -14.09 -8.81
CA GLY A 216 7.53 -14.38 -8.80
C GLY A 216 7.89 -15.61 -9.61
N ASP A 217 9.17 -15.79 -9.88
CA ASP A 217 9.78 -16.99 -10.44
C ASP A 217 10.47 -17.86 -9.36
N SER A 218 10.54 -17.33 -8.13
CA SER A 218 11.06 -17.98 -6.95
C SER A 218 10.31 -17.54 -5.70
N ARG A 219 10.57 -18.19 -4.55
CA ARG A 219 9.89 -17.91 -3.28
C ARG A 219 10.85 -17.21 -2.33
N VAL A 220 10.29 -16.33 -1.52
CA VAL A 220 10.94 -15.67 -0.40
C VAL A 220 10.26 -16.14 0.88
N GLU A 221 11.03 -16.78 1.75
CA GLU A 221 10.63 -17.05 3.14
C GLU A 221 11.11 -15.89 4.01
N ALA A 222 10.20 -15.25 4.73
CA ALA A 222 10.50 -14.08 5.52
C ALA A 222 9.82 -14.14 6.89
N GLN A 223 10.51 -13.70 7.94
CA GLN A 223 9.96 -13.64 9.29
C GLN A 223 10.55 -12.45 10.05
N ALA A 224 9.69 -11.57 10.52
CA ALA A 224 10.10 -10.54 11.48
C ALA A 224 10.14 -11.10 12.92
N PRO A 225 10.91 -10.48 13.84
CA PRO A 225 10.87 -10.86 15.25
C PRO A 225 9.44 -10.82 15.82
N ALA A 226 9.04 -11.87 16.49
CA ALA A 226 7.71 -12.08 17.08
C ALA A 226 6.53 -12.13 16.07
N ALA A 227 6.81 -12.22 14.77
CA ALA A 227 5.82 -12.38 13.71
C ALA A 227 5.68 -13.85 13.28
N GLU A 228 4.57 -14.18 12.60
CA GLU A 228 4.50 -15.44 11.85
C GLU A 228 5.44 -15.40 10.64
N ALA A 229 5.94 -16.57 10.25
CA ALA A 229 6.70 -16.73 9.02
C ALA A 229 5.74 -16.65 7.82
N VAL A 230 6.16 -16.00 6.74
CA VAL A 230 5.42 -15.90 5.49
C VAL A 230 6.28 -16.40 4.33
N GLU A 231 5.63 -17.02 3.34
CA GLU A 231 6.24 -17.40 2.09
C GLU A 231 5.51 -16.68 0.95
N VAL A 232 6.25 -15.92 0.15
CA VAL A 232 5.69 -15.04 -0.90
C VAL A 232 6.52 -15.12 -2.19
N GLY A 233 5.99 -14.62 -3.30
CA GLY A 233 6.76 -14.48 -4.53
C GLY A 233 7.88 -13.43 -4.41
N ASN A 234 9.03 -13.67 -5.04
CA ASN A 234 10.16 -12.77 -4.97
C ASN A 234 9.88 -11.39 -5.59
N TRP A 235 9.12 -11.31 -6.68
CA TRP A 235 8.77 -10.02 -7.30
C TRP A 235 7.77 -9.23 -6.46
N TYR A 236 6.83 -9.91 -5.80
CA TYR A 236 5.97 -9.29 -4.80
C TYR A 236 6.79 -8.70 -3.65
N ALA A 237 7.71 -9.48 -3.08
CA ALA A 237 8.55 -9.01 -1.99
C ALA A 237 9.41 -7.81 -2.41
N GLU A 238 9.99 -7.85 -3.62
CA GLU A 238 10.77 -6.74 -4.18
C GLU A 238 9.91 -5.49 -4.40
N LEU A 239 8.69 -5.62 -4.94
CA LEU A 239 7.78 -4.49 -5.15
C LEU A 239 7.49 -3.74 -3.84
N PHE A 240 7.11 -4.48 -2.78
CA PHE A 240 6.80 -3.86 -1.49
C PHE A 240 8.05 -3.27 -0.82
N ALA A 241 9.18 -3.97 -0.87
CA ALA A 241 10.45 -3.43 -0.38
C ALA A 241 10.85 -2.14 -1.11
N ASN A 242 10.66 -2.08 -2.42
CA ASN A 242 10.97 -0.90 -3.24
C ASN A 242 10.03 0.26 -2.92
N MET A 243 8.72 0.01 -2.68
CA MET A 243 7.80 1.05 -2.23
C MET A 243 8.28 1.66 -0.90
N VAL A 244 8.64 0.82 0.09
CA VAL A 244 9.15 1.28 1.38
C VAL A 244 10.44 2.07 1.23
N LYS A 245 11.44 1.52 0.51
CA LYS A 245 12.74 2.16 0.28
C LYS A 245 12.60 3.50 -0.43
N TRP A 246 11.81 3.55 -1.50
CA TRP A 246 11.61 4.80 -2.23
C TRP A 246 10.93 5.86 -1.35
N THR A 247 9.91 5.48 -0.61
CA THR A 247 9.22 6.38 0.31
C THR A 247 10.19 6.94 1.37
N ALA A 248 11.08 6.10 1.89
CA ALA A 248 12.09 6.50 2.87
C ALA A 248 13.30 7.27 2.29
N GLY A 249 13.33 7.52 0.98
CA GLY A 249 14.43 8.26 0.35
C GLY A 249 15.62 7.40 -0.10
N GLY A 250 15.54 6.08 -0.02
CA GLY A 250 16.64 5.14 -0.26
C GLY A 250 16.76 4.58 -1.69
N LEU A 251 15.90 5.01 -2.65
CA LEU A 251 15.95 4.63 -4.07
C LEU A 251 16.08 5.83 -4.99
#